data_4bf3ec02712837fc89ed44d673bc1c64
#
_entry.id   4bf3ec02712837fc89ed44d673bc1c64
#
_cell.length_a   1.000
_cell.length_b   1.000
_cell.length_c   1.000
_cell.angle_alpha   90.00
_cell.angle_beta   90.00
_cell.angle_gamma   90.00
#
_symmetry.space_group_name_H-M   'P 1'
#
loop_
_entity.id
_entity.type
_entity.pdbx_description
1 polymer ?
#
loop_
_entity_poly.entity_id
_entity_poly.type
_entity_poly.pdbx_seq_one_letter_code
_entity_poly.pdbx_strand_id
1 'polypeptide(L)'
;IGDLMRGVKDGKEKTVYVYNICDHEECYAEVGSQAISYTTGVPAMIGTKMVAQGLWRKPGVWNMEQFDPDPFMKDLNVYGLPWQCLDVTGKF
;
A
#
# COMPACT_ATOMS: atom_id res chain seq x y z
N ILE A 1 5.84 3.03 7.32
CA ILE A 1 5.97 1.78 6.54
C ILE A 1 6.53 2.15 5.18
N GLY A 2 7.54 1.42 4.74
CA GLY A 2 8.14 1.68 3.45
C GLY A 2 8.80 0.46 2.84
N ASP A 3 8.83 0.44 1.52
CA ASP A 3 9.48 -0.59 0.73
C ASP A 3 10.52 0.04 -0.17
N LEU A 4 11.77 -0.40 -0.03
CA LEU A 4 12.87 0.00 -0.90
C LEU A 4 13.11 -1.10 -1.93
N MET A 5 12.90 -0.77 -3.20
CA MET A 5 13.00 -1.72 -4.30
C MET A 5 14.15 -1.33 -5.22
N ARG A 6 15.06 -2.28 -5.45
CA ARG A 6 16.17 -2.13 -6.39
C ARG A 6 16.03 -3.10 -7.55
N GLY A 7 16.32 -2.64 -8.73
CA GLY A 7 16.25 -3.48 -9.91
C GLY A 7 16.84 -2.82 -11.13
N VAL A 8 16.58 -3.44 -12.26
CA VAL A 8 16.99 -2.92 -13.58
C VAL A 8 15.73 -2.70 -14.40
N LYS A 9 15.60 -1.51 -14.96
CA LYS A 9 14.53 -1.17 -15.88
C LYS A 9 15.12 -0.51 -17.13
N ASP A 10 14.76 -1.01 -18.31
CA ASP A 10 15.26 -0.52 -19.60
C ASP A 10 16.81 -0.51 -19.66
N GLY A 11 17.45 -1.54 -19.08
CA GLY A 11 18.90 -1.68 -19.08
C GLY A 11 19.63 -0.80 -18.06
N LYS A 12 18.91 -0.05 -17.21
CA LYS A 12 19.50 0.86 -16.22
C LYS A 12 19.09 0.47 -14.81
N GLU A 13 19.99 0.65 -13.86
CA GLU A 13 19.67 0.53 -12.45
C GLU A 13 18.57 1.50 -12.07
N LYS A 14 17.64 1.00 -11.28
CA LYS A 14 16.56 1.82 -10.71
C LYS A 14 16.30 1.41 -9.27
N THR A 15 16.22 2.41 -8.40
CA THR A 15 15.84 2.22 -6.99
C THR A 15 14.66 3.12 -6.68
N VAL A 16 13.59 2.52 -6.18
CA VAL A 16 12.33 3.20 -5.87
C VAL A 16 11.98 2.96 -4.42
N TYR A 17 11.53 3.99 -3.75
CA TYR A 17 11.04 3.92 -2.38
C TYR A 17 9.57 4.30 -2.33
N VAL A 18 8.73 3.34 -1.95
CA VAL A 18 7.29 3.55 -1.74
C VAL A 18 7.04 3.51 -0.24
N TYR A 19 6.41 4.56 0.30
CA TYR A 19 6.19 4.64 1.73
C TYR A 19 4.92 5.41 2.09
N ASN A 20 4.43 5.18 3.29
CA ASN A 20 3.43 6.02 3.92
C ASN A 20 3.80 6.27 5.39
N ILE A 21 3.31 7.38 5.92
CA ILE A 21 3.44 7.73 7.33
C ILE A 21 2.05 7.81 7.93
N CYS A 22 1.81 7.03 8.98
CA CYS A 22 0.60 7.09 9.78
C CYS A 22 0.99 7.61 11.18
N ASP A 23 0.60 8.84 11.47
CA ASP A 23 0.92 9.48 12.74
C ASP A 23 0.07 8.90 13.88
N HIS A 24 0.73 8.55 14.99
CA HIS A 24 0.06 7.92 16.12
C HIS A 24 -0.98 8.84 16.79
N GLU A 25 -0.69 10.12 16.93
CA GLU A 25 -1.60 11.05 17.57
C GLU A 25 -2.84 11.31 16.72
N GLU A 26 -2.64 11.53 15.43
CA GLU A 26 -3.73 11.71 14.47
C GLU A 26 -4.62 10.46 14.39
N CYS A 27 -4.01 9.29 14.33
CA CYS A 27 -4.73 8.01 14.30
C CYS A 27 -5.56 7.82 15.56
N TYR A 28 -4.97 8.09 16.73
CA TYR A 28 -5.68 7.96 18.00
C TYR A 28 -6.85 8.94 18.11
N ALA A 29 -6.65 10.17 17.65
CA ALA A 29 -7.71 11.18 17.64
C ALA A 29 -8.91 10.77 16.76
N GLU A 30 -8.63 10.08 15.65
CA GLU A 30 -9.67 9.64 14.72
C GLU A 30 -10.38 8.37 15.17
N VAL A 31 -9.64 7.34 15.58
CA VAL A 31 -10.20 6.00 15.79
C VAL A 31 -10.00 5.44 17.20
N GLY A 32 -9.34 6.17 18.11
CA GLY A 32 -9.09 5.73 19.48
C GLY A 32 -8.11 4.55 19.60
N SER A 33 -7.29 4.34 18.59
CA SER A 33 -6.30 3.26 18.52
C SER A 33 -4.98 3.76 17.95
N GLN A 34 -3.92 3.02 18.19
CA GLN A 34 -2.59 3.37 17.66
C GLN A 34 -2.50 3.11 16.15
N ALA A 35 -1.47 3.69 15.52
CA ALA A 35 -1.28 3.65 14.08
C ALA A 35 -1.25 2.24 13.49
N ILE A 36 -0.74 1.24 14.21
CA ILE A 36 -0.70 -0.14 13.71
C ILE A 36 -2.11 -0.71 13.43
N SER A 37 -3.10 -0.30 14.21
CA SER A 37 -4.49 -0.72 13.98
C SER A 37 -5.00 -0.18 12.66
N TYR A 38 -4.64 1.05 12.33
CA TYR A 38 -5.03 1.73 11.10
C TYR A 38 -4.30 1.13 9.88
N THR A 39 -2.98 1.00 9.98
CA THR A 39 -2.16 0.47 8.88
C THR A 39 -2.39 -1.01 8.61
N THR A 40 -2.98 -1.74 9.54
CA THR A 40 -3.39 -3.13 9.36
C THR A 40 -4.84 -3.24 8.89
N GLY A 41 -5.75 -2.51 9.52
CA GLY A 41 -7.18 -2.61 9.26
C GLY A 41 -7.61 -2.03 7.92
N VAL A 42 -7.09 -0.88 7.54
CA VAL A 42 -7.46 -0.22 6.27
C VAL A 42 -7.08 -1.07 5.05
N PRO A 43 -5.85 -1.59 4.93
CA PRO A 43 -5.52 -2.49 3.82
C PRO A 43 -6.37 -3.76 3.78
N ALA A 44 -6.67 -4.35 4.92
CA ALA A 44 -7.54 -5.53 4.99
C ALA A 44 -8.96 -5.21 4.49
N MET A 45 -9.51 -4.08 4.87
CA MET A 45 -10.81 -3.60 4.39
C MET A 45 -10.78 -3.36 2.88
N ILE A 46 -9.76 -2.71 2.37
CA ILE A 46 -9.65 -2.43 0.92
C ILE A 46 -9.56 -3.74 0.13
N GLY A 47 -8.76 -4.71 0.59
CA GLY A 47 -8.70 -6.03 -0.04
C GLY A 47 -10.06 -6.72 -0.09
N THR A 48 -10.81 -6.67 1.00
CA THR A 48 -12.17 -7.19 1.06
C THR A 48 -13.09 -6.47 0.07
N LYS A 49 -12.99 -5.15 -0.01
CA LYS A 49 -13.73 -4.33 -0.98
C LYS A 49 -13.41 -4.75 -2.42
N MET A 50 -12.12 -4.96 -2.75
CA MET A 50 -11.72 -5.41 -4.09
C MET A 50 -12.38 -6.73 -4.47
N VAL A 51 -12.46 -7.67 -3.54
CA VAL A 51 -13.14 -8.96 -3.75
C VAL A 51 -14.65 -8.76 -3.91
N ALA A 52 -15.26 -7.96 -3.04
CA ALA A 52 -16.71 -7.70 -3.07
C ALA A 52 -17.15 -7.02 -4.36
N GLN A 53 -16.34 -6.11 -4.90
CA GLN A 53 -16.60 -5.42 -6.15
C GLN A 53 -16.25 -6.24 -7.41
N GLY A 54 -15.69 -7.43 -7.24
CA GLY A 54 -15.32 -8.30 -8.35
C GLY A 54 -13.98 -7.97 -9.02
N LEU A 55 -13.25 -6.96 -8.55
CA LEU A 55 -11.95 -6.58 -9.11
C LEU A 55 -10.87 -7.63 -8.84
N TRP A 56 -10.93 -8.27 -7.68
CA TRP A 56 -10.01 -9.32 -7.24
C TRP A 56 -10.72 -10.65 -6.99
N ARG A 57 -11.78 -10.92 -7.71
CA ARG A 57 -12.55 -12.16 -7.56
C ARG A 57 -12.03 -13.23 -8.49
N LYS A 58 -11.49 -14.29 -7.90
CA LYS A 58 -10.88 -15.39 -8.63
C LYS A 58 -10.94 -16.65 -7.76
N PRO A 59 -11.39 -17.82 -8.27
CA PRO A 59 -11.46 -19.03 -7.47
C PRO A 59 -10.09 -19.44 -6.92
N GLY A 60 -10.03 -19.87 -5.66
CA GLY A 60 -8.83 -20.36 -5.03
C GLY A 60 -8.29 -19.44 -3.94
N VAL A 61 -7.08 -19.75 -3.48
CA VAL A 61 -6.34 -18.95 -2.50
C VAL A 61 -5.22 -18.21 -3.21
N TRP A 62 -5.17 -16.90 -3.05
CA TRP A 62 -4.25 -16.04 -3.78
C TRP A 62 -3.57 -15.05 -2.84
N ASN A 63 -2.32 -14.75 -3.10
CA ASN A 63 -1.63 -13.62 -2.47
C ASN A 63 -2.03 -12.32 -3.17
N MET A 64 -2.01 -11.21 -2.44
CA MET A 64 -2.40 -9.90 -2.99
C MET A 64 -1.55 -9.50 -4.19
N GLU A 65 -0.28 -9.89 -4.20
CA GLU A 65 0.68 -9.60 -5.27
C GLU A 65 0.29 -10.23 -6.62
N GLN A 66 -0.62 -11.18 -6.62
CA GLN A 66 -1.10 -11.86 -7.84
C GLN A 66 -2.25 -11.11 -8.53
N PHE A 67 -2.70 -10.01 -7.96
CA PHE A 67 -3.76 -9.19 -8.50
C PHE A 67 -3.24 -7.84 -8.98
N ASP A 68 -4.06 -7.12 -9.75
CA ASP A 68 -3.75 -5.75 -10.17
C ASP A 68 -3.72 -4.82 -8.95
N PRO A 69 -2.58 -4.19 -8.65
CA PRO A 69 -2.45 -3.31 -7.50
C PRO A 69 -3.10 -1.93 -7.68
N ASP A 70 -3.36 -1.50 -8.90
CA ASP A 70 -3.75 -0.11 -9.18
C ASP A 70 -5.01 0.33 -8.44
N PRO A 71 -6.13 -0.41 -8.47
CA PRO A 71 -7.32 0.02 -7.73
C PRO A 71 -7.11 0.02 -6.22
N PHE A 72 -6.30 -0.92 -5.71
CA PHE A 72 -5.97 -0.99 -4.28
C PHE A 72 -5.13 0.22 -3.84
N MET A 73 -4.09 0.56 -4.58
CA MET A 73 -3.22 1.70 -4.29
C MET A 73 -3.97 3.02 -4.35
N LYS A 74 -4.90 3.16 -5.27
CA LYS A 74 -5.80 4.32 -5.34
C LYS A 74 -6.66 4.44 -4.08
N ASP A 75 -7.23 3.33 -3.63
CA ASP A 75 -8.09 3.31 -2.45
C ASP A 75 -7.32 3.59 -1.14
N LEU A 76 -6.04 3.24 -1.06
CA LEU A 76 -5.20 3.63 0.09
C LEU A 76 -5.19 5.15 0.28
N ASN A 77 -5.09 5.91 -0.80
CA ASN A 77 -5.14 7.38 -0.73
C ASN A 77 -6.53 7.87 -0.29
N VAL A 78 -7.58 7.22 -0.75
CA VAL A 78 -8.97 7.58 -0.41
C VAL A 78 -9.28 7.31 1.06
N TYR A 79 -8.81 6.19 1.59
CA TYR A 79 -9.16 5.72 2.93
C TYR A 79 -8.13 6.06 4.01
N GLY A 80 -7.33 7.09 3.81
CA GLY A 80 -6.53 7.70 4.85
C GLY A 80 -5.12 7.14 5.04
N LEU A 81 -4.62 6.34 4.11
CA LEU A 81 -3.23 5.89 4.06
C LEU A 81 -2.55 6.37 2.78
N PRO A 82 -2.40 7.69 2.59
CA PRO A 82 -1.76 8.21 1.40
C PRO A 82 -0.30 7.76 1.34
N TRP A 83 0.12 7.34 0.16
CA TRP A 83 1.47 6.83 -0.07
C TRP A 83 2.24 7.74 -1.02
N GLN A 84 3.56 7.68 -0.90
CA GLN A 84 4.49 8.41 -1.75
C GLN A 84 5.39 7.41 -2.48
N CYS A 85 5.78 7.75 -3.69
CA CYS A 85 6.72 6.97 -4.48
C CYS A 85 7.85 7.89 -4.93
N LEU A 86 9.07 7.58 -4.50
CA LEU A 86 10.26 8.37 -4.81
C LEU A 86 11.25 7.55 -5.61
N ASP A 87 11.81 8.15 -6.66
CA ASP A 87 12.98 7.61 -7.33
C ASP A 87 14.21 8.04 -6.54
N VAL A 88 14.90 7.06 -5.95
CA VAL A 88 16.09 7.26 -5.12
C VAL A 88 17.32 6.59 -5.75
N THR A 89 17.31 6.39 -7.03
CA THR A 89 18.41 5.76 -7.77
C THR A 89 19.72 6.48 -7.49
N GLY A 90 20.75 5.71 -7.10
CA GLY A 90 22.06 6.23 -6.76
C GLY A 90 22.20 6.85 -5.37
N LYS A 91 21.14 6.87 -4.54
CA LYS A 91 21.16 7.44 -3.19
C LYS A 91 21.38 6.39 -2.09
N PHE A 92 21.19 5.14 -2.41
CA PHE A 92 21.34 4.04 -1.46
C PHE A 92 22.19 2.91 -2.02
#